data_34eb045aa56695b8abb2b0b4b192b509
#
_entry.id   34eb045aa56695b8abb2b0b4b192b509
#
_cell.length_a   1.000
_cell.length_b   1.000
_cell.length_c   1.000
_cell.angle_alpha   90.00
_cell.angle_beta   90.00
_cell.angle_gamma   90.00
#
_symmetry.space_group_name_H-M   'P 1'
#
loop_
_entity.id
_entity.type
_entity.pdbx_description
1 polymer ?
#
loop_
_entity_poly.entity_id
_entity_poly.type
_entity_poly.pdbx_seq_one_letter_code
_entity_poly.pdbx_strand_id
1 'polypeptide(L)' 'KIKEITAESLGADAGTITEETSFKEDLGADSLDLFEMVMAFEEAFEVEIPSEDLEQIQTVGDVVKYLEAHK' A
#
# COMPACT_ATOMS: atom_id res chain seq x y z
N LYS A 1 -5.40 -3.78 9.25
CA LYS A 1 -5.60 -4.57 8.03
C LYS A 1 -4.70 -4.12 6.88
N ILE A 2 -4.55 -2.82 6.71
CA ILE A 2 -3.66 -2.28 5.67
C ILE A 2 -2.21 -2.71 5.92
N LYS A 3 -1.79 -2.66 7.18
CA LYS A 3 -0.44 -3.08 7.55
C LYS A 3 -0.20 -4.55 7.27
N GLU A 4 -1.20 -5.37 7.52
CA GLU A 4 -1.10 -6.81 7.28
C GLU A 4 -0.97 -7.12 5.80
N ILE A 5 -1.76 -6.47 4.98
CA ILE A 5 -1.71 -6.65 3.53
C ILE A 5 -0.36 -6.19 2.99
N THR A 6 0.10 -5.03 3.45
CA THR A 6 1.40 -4.50 3.05
C THR A 6 2.52 -5.46 3.43
N ALA A 7 2.48 -5.99 4.65
CA ALA A 7 3.50 -6.91 5.13
C ALA A 7 3.54 -8.19 4.29
N GLU A 8 2.38 -8.74 3.98
CA GLU A 8 2.30 -9.95 3.18
C GLU A 8 2.76 -9.74 1.74
N SER A 9 2.37 -8.62 1.17
CA SER A 9 2.70 -8.33 -0.24
C SER A 9 4.18 -8.03 -0.43
N LEU A 10 4.79 -7.36 0.53
CA LEU A 10 6.18 -6.92 0.41
C LEU A 10 7.15 -7.75 1.26
N GLY A 11 6.67 -8.74 1.98
CA GLY A 11 7.52 -9.57 2.82
C GLY A 11 8.10 -8.82 4.01
N ALA A 12 7.39 -7.83 4.52
CA ALA A 12 7.84 -7.02 5.64
C ALA A 12 7.14 -7.45 6.93
N ASP A 13 7.63 -6.92 8.06
CA ASP A 13 7.04 -7.19 9.35
C ASP A 13 5.98 -6.12 9.67
N ALA A 14 4.74 -6.56 9.82
CA ALA A 14 3.64 -5.65 10.11
C ALA A 14 3.88 -4.83 11.38
N GLY A 15 4.61 -5.39 12.34
CA GLY A 15 4.90 -4.69 13.59
C GLY A 15 5.82 -3.49 13.43
N THR A 16 6.59 -3.43 12.35
CA THR A 16 7.49 -2.31 12.09
C THR A 16 6.89 -1.28 11.13
N ILE A 17 5.75 -1.58 10.54
CA ILE A 17 5.11 -0.70 9.56
C ILE A 17 4.28 0.36 10.27
N THR A 18 4.47 1.61 9.88
CA THR A 18 3.70 2.74 10.40
C THR A 18 3.13 3.54 9.24
N GLU A 19 2.31 4.54 9.53
CA GLU A 19 1.77 5.39 8.49
C GLU A 19 2.85 6.18 7.75
N GLU A 20 3.97 6.40 8.39
CA GLU A 20 5.08 7.14 7.79
C GLU A 20 6.02 6.25 6.98
N THR A 21 5.84 4.92 7.07
CA THR A 21 6.69 3.99 6.34
C THR A 21 6.53 4.18 4.84
N SER A 22 7.66 4.42 4.17
CA SER A 22 7.68 4.56 2.72
C SER A 22 7.88 3.19 2.07
N PHE A 23 7.06 2.89 1.07
CA PHE A 23 7.17 1.59 0.41
C PHE A 23 8.49 1.42 -0.32
N LYS A 24 8.97 2.48 -0.97
CA LYS A 24 10.21 2.41 -1.72
C LYS A 24 11.46 2.57 -0.85
N GLU A 25 11.43 3.53 0.05
CA GLU A 25 12.59 3.84 0.87
C GLU A 25 12.77 2.93 2.06
N ASP A 26 11.69 2.65 2.77
CA ASP A 26 11.76 1.85 3.98
C ASP A 26 11.64 0.36 3.72
N LEU A 27 10.82 -0.03 2.76
CA LEU A 27 10.55 -1.42 2.46
C LEU A 27 11.25 -1.90 1.19
N GLY A 28 11.87 -1.01 0.45
CA GLY A 28 12.60 -1.36 -0.76
C GLY A 28 11.74 -1.91 -1.89
N ALA A 29 10.47 -1.56 -1.91
CA ALA A 29 9.56 -2.02 -2.94
C ALA A 29 9.79 -1.30 -4.25
N ASP A 30 9.75 -2.03 -5.37
CA ASP A 30 9.81 -1.40 -6.69
C ASP A 30 8.39 -1.25 -7.24
N SER A 31 8.28 -0.80 -8.49
CA SER A 31 6.99 -0.56 -9.11
C SER A 31 6.13 -1.83 -9.19
N LEU A 32 6.75 -2.96 -9.45
CA LEU A 32 6.03 -4.22 -9.54
C LEU A 32 5.49 -4.65 -8.19
N ASP A 33 6.29 -4.51 -7.16
CA ASP A 33 5.86 -4.83 -5.79
C ASP A 33 4.68 -3.95 -5.37
N LEU A 34 4.76 -2.65 -5.69
CA LEU A 34 3.67 -1.73 -5.38
C LEU A 34 2.40 -2.11 -6.13
N PHE A 35 2.55 -2.50 -7.39
CA PHE A 35 1.40 -2.92 -8.19
C PHE A 35 0.70 -4.12 -7.56
N GLU A 36 1.48 -5.12 -7.17
CA GLU A 36 0.92 -6.31 -6.53
C GLU A 36 0.24 -5.98 -5.19
N MET A 37 0.85 -5.11 -4.40
CA MET A 37 0.28 -4.68 -3.15
C MET A 37 -1.05 -3.94 -3.38
N VAL A 38 -1.08 -3.07 -4.37
CA VAL A 38 -2.29 -2.32 -4.70
C VAL A 38 -3.41 -3.27 -5.14
N MET A 39 -3.07 -4.29 -5.92
CA MET A 39 -4.05 -5.30 -6.32
C MET A 39 -4.64 -6.01 -5.10
N ALA A 40 -3.81 -6.31 -4.12
CA ALA A 40 -4.27 -6.94 -2.89
C ALA A 40 -5.22 -6.02 -2.12
N PHE A 41 -4.93 -4.72 -2.09
CA PHE A 41 -5.82 -3.75 -1.46
C PHE A 41 -7.16 -3.66 -2.21
N GLU A 42 -7.10 -3.68 -3.54
CA GLU A 42 -8.32 -3.61 -4.34
C GLU A 42 -9.25 -4.78 -4.02
N GLU A 43 -8.69 -5.97 -3.90
CA GLU A 43 -9.47 -7.16 -3.56
C GLU A 43 -9.99 -7.11 -2.12
N ALA A 44 -9.14 -6.70 -1.19
CA ALA A 44 -9.48 -6.72 0.22
C ALA A 44 -10.55 -5.68 0.58
N PHE A 45 -10.50 -4.53 -0.06
CA PHE A 45 -11.39 -3.42 0.25
C PHE A 45 -12.43 -3.15 -0.84
N GLU A 46 -12.42 -3.94 -1.90
CA GLU A 46 -13.34 -3.82 -3.01
C GLU A 46 -13.36 -2.40 -3.61
N VAL A 47 -12.18 -1.87 -3.87
CA VAL A 47 -12.01 -0.55 -4.47
C VAL A 47 -11.16 -0.65 -5.73
N GLU A 48 -11.23 0.36 -6.58
CA GLU A 48 -10.37 0.45 -7.74
C GLU A 48 -9.36 1.56 -7.53
N ILE A 49 -8.09 1.25 -7.77
CA ILE A 49 -7.02 2.23 -7.65
C ILE A 49 -6.35 2.36 -9.02
N PRO A 50 -6.66 3.42 -9.78
CA PRO A 50 -6.04 3.63 -11.09
C PRO A 50 -4.53 3.79 -10.97
N SER A 51 -3.81 3.40 -12.01
CA SER A 51 -2.35 3.51 -12.00
C SER A 51 -1.87 4.96 -11.85
N GLU A 52 -2.70 5.92 -12.24
CA GLU A 52 -2.39 7.34 -12.05
C GLU A 52 -2.31 7.69 -10.57
N ASP A 53 -3.21 7.12 -9.78
CA ASP A 53 -3.22 7.37 -8.33
C ASP A 53 -2.10 6.61 -7.64
N LEU A 54 -1.68 5.50 -8.21
CA LEU A 54 -0.59 4.70 -7.68
C LEU A 54 0.69 5.51 -7.52
N GLU A 55 0.95 6.41 -8.45
CA GLU A 55 2.13 7.27 -8.39
C GLU A 55 2.11 8.22 -7.20
N GLN A 56 0.93 8.52 -6.69
CA GLN A 56 0.78 9.39 -5.53
C GLN A 56 0.91 8.65 -4.21
N ILE A 57 0.85 7.33 -4.26
CA ILE A 57 0.96 6.50 -3.06
C ILE A 57 2.44 6.20 -2.80
N GLN A 58 3.00 6.82 -1.78
CA GLN A 58 4.39 6.64 -1.42
C GLN A 58 4.55 6.02 -0.03
N THR A 59 3.61 6.29 0.87
CA THR A 59 3.66 5.78 2.23
C THR A 59 2.38 5.04 2.58
N VAL A 60 2.42 4.32 3.69
CA VAL A 60 1.24 3.63 4.20
C VAL A 60 0.12 4.62 4.50
N GLY A 61 0.47 5.79 5.02
CA GLY A 61 -0.52 6.84 5.30
C GLY A 61 -1.24 7.32 4.05
N ASP A 62 -0.52 7.37 2.92
CA ASP A 62 -1.14 7.75 1.65
C ASP A 62 -2.21 6.75 1.24
N VAL A 63 -1.95 5.46 1.45
CA VAL A 63 -2.95 4.42 1.16
C VAL A 63 -4.16 4.58 2.06
N VAL A 64 -3.95 4.83 3.34
CA VAL A 64 -5.04 5.02 4.29
C VAL A 64 -5.93 6.17 3.86
N LYS A 65 -5.32 7.29 3.51
CA LYS A 65 -6.08 8.48 3.07
C LYS A 65 -6.85 8.19 1.79
N TYR A 66 -6.21 7.49 0.87
CA TYR A 66 -6.85 7.16 -0.39
C TYR A 66 -8.08 6.28 -0.18
N LEU A 67 -7.94 5.25 0.63
CA LEU A 67 -9.04 4.33 0.90
C LEU A 67 -10.18 5.00 1.66
N GLU A 68 -9.87 5.92 2.56
CA GLU A 68 -10.90 6.66 3.27
C GLU A 68 -11.67 7.59 2.34
N ALA A 69 -10.99 8.16 1.37
CA ALA A 69 -11.63 9.06 0.41
C ALA A 69 -12.50 8.32 -0.60
N HIS A 70 -12.24 7.04 -0.81
CA HIS A 70 -12.92 6.25 -1.84
C HIS A 70 -13.78 5.12 -1.28
N LYS A 71 -14.17 5.23 -0.05
CA LYS A 71 -15.08 4.26 0.55
C LYS A 71 -16.42 4.20 -0.16
#